data_97207cbee7c7a6dd981635be3da1e535
#
_entry.id   97207cbee7c7a6dd981635be3da1e535
#
_cell.length_a   1.000
_cell.length_b   1.000
_cell.length_c   1.000
_cell.angle_alpha   90.00
_cell.angle_beta   90.00
_cell.angle_gamma   90.00
#
_symmetry.space_group_name_H-M   'P 1'
#
loop_
_entity.id
_entity.type
_entity.pdbx_description
1 polymer ?
#
loop_
_entity_poly.entity_id
_entity_poly.type
_entity_poly.pdbx_seq_one_letter_code
_entity_poly.pdbx_strand_id
1 'polypeptide(L)'
;MLETNETALEVKGLKKYFRTAGGLLKAVDGVSFTIRRGETLGLVGESGCGKTTCGRTCVGLYRKTGGQVLYRGKDVHSLRGKDRKAFTKQVQTIFQDPYASLDPRLRVEEIVAEGMRSHGICPSPKERRERVYQLLEQVGLNREHAGRYIHEFSGGQRQRIGIARALAVDPEFVFCDEPISALDVSIQAQIVNLLVRLQEERGLTYLFIAHDLSMVKHISDRVAVMYLGTIVEITTSAELYSHPAHPYTKALLSAIPIHNHRVEEQRVRTVLEGEVPSPINPPPGCRFHSRCPCDTDRCAQEAPVLREIAPGHSVACHIV
;
A
#
# COMPACT_ATOMS: atom_id res chain seq x y z
N MET A 1 -24.25 3.96 -12.04
CA MET A 1 -23.37 4.78 -11.19
C MET A 1 -23.45 4.17 -9.79
N LEU A 2 -22.39 3.48 -9.34
CA LEU A 2 -22.33 2.94 -7.98
C LEU A 2 -22.20 4.12 -7.02
N GLU A 3 -22.94 4.12 -5.92
CA GLU A 3 -22.81 5.13 -4.86
C GLU A 3 -21.39 5.08 -4.27
N THR A 4 -20.51 5.93 -4.77
CA THR A 4 -19.05 5.95 -4.52
C THR A 4 -18.66 6.53 -3.16
N ASN A 5 -19.60 6.62 -2.20
CA ASN A 5 -19.35 7.29 -0.91
C ASN A 5 -19.25 6.31 0.28
N GLU A 6 -19.33 4.99 0.05
CA GLU A 6 -19.22 3.99 1.12
C GLU A 6 -17.75 3.78 1.51
N THR A 7 -17.44 3.96 2.80
CA THR A 7 -16.11 3.70 3.35
C THR A 7 -15.86 2.20 3.43
N ALA A 8 -14.87 1.70 2.70
CA ALA A 8 -14.43 0.30 2.76
C ALA A 8 -13.54 0.04 3.98
N LEU A 9 -12.54 0.91 4.20
CA LEU A 9 -11.62 0.82 5.32
C LEU A 9 -11.49 2.17 6.04
N GLU A 10 -11.61 2.17 7.36
CA GLU A 10 -11.39 3.34 8.22
C GLU A 10 -10.34 3.04 9.27
N VAL A 11 -9.32 3.87 9.35
CA VAL A 11 -8.21 3.77 10.29
C VAL A 11 -8.21 5.00 11.20
N LYS A 12 -8.26 4.78 12.53
CA LYS A 12 -8.35 5.84 13.54
C LYS A 12 -7.23 5.70 14.56
N GLY A 13 -6.29 6.64 14.57
CA GLY A 13 -5.22 6.73 15.55
C GLY A 13 -4.40 5.43 15.66
N LEU A 14 -4.18 4.74 14.53
CA LEU A 14 -3.53 3.43 14.52
C LEU A 14 -2.12 3.53 15.08
N LYS A 15 -1.80 2.62 16.02
CA LYS A 15 -0.46 2.45 16.60
C LYS A 15 0.00 1.01 16.45
N LYS A 16 1.23 0.86 15.96
CA LYS A 16 1.93 -0.43 15.96
C LYS A 16 3.37 -0.23 16.40
N TYR A 17 3.66 -0.78 17.56
CA TYR A 17 4.98 -0.73 18.19
C TYR A 17 5.56 -2.13 18.30
N PHE A 18 6.88 -2.22 18.21
CA PHE A 18 7.64 -3.44 18.42
C PHE A 18 8.64 -3.24 19.55
N ARG A 19 8.79 -4.24 20.41
CA ARG A 19 9.85 -4.27 21.41
C ARG A 19 11.13 -4.77 20.75
N THR A 20 12.20 -4.00 20.88
CA THR A 20 13.53 -4.32 20.37
C THR A 20 14.55 -4.25 21.51
N ALA A 21 15.77 -4.73 21.28
CA ALA A 21 16.85 -4.59 22.27
C ALA A 21 17.18 -3.11 22.55
N GLY A 22 17.00 -2.21 21.56
CA GLY A 22 17.24 -0.77 21.71
C GLY A 22 16.08 0.03 22.29
N GLY A 23 14.92 -0.60 22.57
CA GLY A 23 13.74 0.10 23.09
C GLY A 23 12.47 -0.15 22.30
N LEU A 24 11.51 0.76 22.40
CA LEU A 24 10.20 0.66 21.78
C LEU A 24 10.22 1.30 20.39
N LEU A 25 10.24 0.47 19.34
CA LEU A 25 10.15 0.91 17.95
C LEU A 25 8.71 1.32 17.62
N LYS A 26 8.48 2.61 17.37
CA LYS A 26 7.17 3.18 17.01
C LYS A 26 6.99 3.18 15.48
N ALA A 27 6.79 2.01 14.89
CA ALA A 27 6.71 1.84 13.45
C ALA A 27 5.48 2.53 12.82
N VAL A 28 4.36 2.59 13.54
CA VAL A 28 3.14 3.35 13.19
C VAL A 28 2.65 4.03 14.46
N ASP A 29 2.43 5.33 14.42
CA ASP A 29 2.12 6.10 15.62
C ASP A 29 1.07 7.18 15.38
N GLY A 30 -0.20 6.83 15.61
CA GLY A 30 -1.33 7.75 15.50
C GLY A 30 -1.84 7.98 14.08
N VAL A 31 -1.65 7.02 13.17
CA VAL A 31 -2.08 7.13 11.76
C VAL A 31 -3.60 7.05 11.63
N SER A 32 -4.19 8.01 10.88
CA SER A 32 -5.63 8.04 10.57
C SER A 32 -5.85 8.34 9.09
N PHE A 33 -6.70 7.54 8.44
CA PHE A 33 -7.16 7.73 7.06
C PHE A 33 -8.38 6.88 6.76
N THR A 34 -9.04 7.16 5.65
CA THR A 34 -10.15 6.36 5.11
C THR A 34 -9.85 5.96 3.68
N ILE A 35 -10.39 4.81 3.26
CA ILE A 35 -10.39 4.35 1.86
C ILE A 35 -11.84 4.09 1.48
N ARG A 36 -12.29 4.70 0.39
CA ARG A 36 -13.64 4.51 -0.16
C ARG A 36 -13.69 3.24 -0.99
N ARG A 37 -14.87 2.69 -1.18
CA ARG A 37 -15.08 1.55 -2.07
C ARG A 37 -14.71 1.90 -3.51
N GLY A 38 -13.94 1.05 -4.17
CA GLY A 38 -13.43 1.28 -5.53
C GLY A 38 -12.28 2.26 -5.64
N GLU A 39 -11.82 2.86 -4.51
CA GLU A 39 -10.71 3.81 -4.47
C GLU A 39 -9.36 3.09 -4.38
N THR A 40 -8.34 3.64 -5.01
CA THR A 40 -6.93 3.35 -4.73
C THR A 40 -6.32 4.42 -3.85
N LEU A 41 -5.99 4.08 -2.60
CA LEU A 41 -5.16 4.94 -1.74
C LEU A 41 -3.70 4.50 -1.85
N GLY A 42 -2.86 5.37 -2.40
CA GLY A 42 -1.41 5.23 -2.39
C GLY A 42 -0.83 5.61 -1.03
N LEU A 43 0.04 4.79 -0.45
CA LEU A 43 0.79 5.11 0.76
C LEU A 43 2.28 5.15 0.43
N VAL A 44 2.88 6.34 0.48
CA VAL A 44 4.24 6.63 0.03
C VAL A 44 5.12 7.20 1.14
N GLY A 45 6.43 7.19 0.93
CA GLY A 45 7.45 7.72 1.86
C GLY A 45 8.75 6.94 1.75
N GLU A 46 9.81 7.42 2.43
CA GLU A 46 11.12 6.77 2.46
C GLU A 46 11.06 5.33 2.97
N SER A 47 12.07 4.52 2.61
CA SER A 47 12.21 3.16 3.13
C SER A 47 12.28 3.18 4.67
N GLY A 48 11.62 2.22 5.32
CA GLY A 48 11.61 2.14 6.80
C GLY A 48 10.65 3.11 7.51
N CYS A 49 9.92 4.00 6.80
CA CYS A 49 9.01 4.95 7.46
C CYS A 49 7.72 4.31 8.04
N GLY A 50 7.49 3.00 7.84
CA GLY A 50 6.39 2.25 8.45
C GLY A 50 5.23 1.85 7.52
N LYS A 51 5.30 2.10 6.20
CA LYS A 51 4.25 1.80 5.22
C LYS A 51 3.76 0.34 5.26
N THR A 52 4.66 -0.60 5.04
CA THR A 52 4.36 -2.04 5.09
C THR A 52 3.78 -2.47 6.44
N THR A 53 4.32 -1.93 7.54
CA THR A 53 3.79 -2.19 8.89
C THR A 53 2.37 -1.66 9.05
N CYS A 54 2.10 -0.46 8.53
CA CYS A 54 0.75 0.14 8.53
C CYS A 54 -0.21 -0.74 7.75
N GLY A 55 0.09 -1.07 6.49
CA GLY A 55 -0.76 -1.92 5.64
C GLY A 55 -1.00 -3.31 6.25
N ARG A 56 0.06 -4.00 6.70
CA ARG A 56 -0.07 -5.31 7.35
C ARG A 56 -0.90 -5.26 8.63
N THR A 57 -0.87 -4.14 9.36
CA THR A 57 -1.74 -3.95 10.52
C THR A 57 -3.17 -3.70 10.10
N CYS A 58 -3.42 -2.94 9.04
CA CYS A 58 -4.76 -2.68 8.49
C CYS A 58 -5.47 -3.96 8.05
N VAL A 59 -4.75 -4.90 7.42
CA VAL A 59 -5.34 -6.18 7.00
C VAL A 59 -5.28 -7.28 8.08
N GLY A 60 -4.82 -6.93 9.29
CA GLY A 60 -4.79 -7.83 10.44
C GLY A 60 -3.75 -8.95 10.37
N LEU A 61 -2.68 -8.78 9.58
CA LEU A 61 -1.47 -9.63 9.60
C LEU A 61 -0.63 -9.32 10.84
N TYR A 62 -0.56 -8.05 11.26
CA TYR A 62 0.01 -7.66 12.54
C TYR A 62 -1.09 -7.21 13.51
N ARG A 63 -0.97 -7.57 14.78
CA ARG A 63 -1.83 -7.03 15.83
C ARG A 63 -1.48 -5.58 16.08
N LYS A 64 -2.49 -4.69 16.13
CA LYS A 64 -2.32 -3.30 16.54
C LYS A 64 -1.87 -3.18 18.00
N THR A 65 -1.15 -2.12 18.32
CA THR A 65 -0.82 -1.73 19.71
C THR A 65 -1.88 -0.77 20.26
N GLY A 66 -2.49 0.05 19.43
CA GLY A 66 -3.56 0.98 19.78
C GLY A 66 -4.32 1.48 18.57
N GLY A 67 -5.35 2.29 18.78
CA GLY A 67 -6.23 2.81 17.72
C GLY A 67 -7.26 1.79 17.24
N GLN A 68 -7.89 2.09 16.09
CA GLN A 68 -8.94 1.25 15.50
C GLN A 68 -8.68 1.06 14.00
N VAL A 69 -9.04 -0.12 13.49
CA VAL A 69 -9.10 -0.44 12.05
C VAL A 69 -10.45 -1.07 11.78
N LEU A 70 -11.30 -0.35 11.07
CA LEU A 70 -12.67 -0.76 10.78
C LEU A 70 -12.79 -1.10 9.29
N TYR A 71 -13.13 -2.34 8.99
CA TYR A 71 -13.53 -2.76 7.65
C TYR A 71 -15.04 -2.86 7.62
N ARG A 72 -15.70 -2.02 6.80
CA ARG A 72 -17.17 -1.91 6.76
C ARG A 72 -17.78 -1.76 8.18
N GLY A 73 -17.19 -0.90 9.01
CA GLY A 73 -17.63 -0.63 10.37
C GLY A 73 -17.28 -1.69 11.42
N LYS A 74 -16.69 -2.85 11.04
CA LYS A 74 -16.28 -3.90 11.98
C LYS A 74 -14.79 -3.83 12.27
N ASP A 75 -14.39 -3.84 13.56
CA ASP A 75 -12.96 -3.83 13.94
C ASP A 75 -12.28 -5.14 13.51
N VAL A 76 -11.35 -5.01 12.56
CA VAL A 76 -10.56 -6.11 11.97
C VAL A 76 -9.87 -6.97 13.03
N HIS A 77 -9.40 -6.35 14.11
CA HIS A 77 -8.65 -7.03 15.16
C HIS A 77 -9.52 -7.76 16.19
N SER A 78 -10.83 -7.50 16.19
CA SER A 78 -11.81 -8.19 17.03
C SER A 78 -12.46 -9.40 16.34
N LEU A 79 -12.35 -9.50 14.99
CA LEU A 79 -12.99 -10.56 14.22
C LEU A 79 -12.52 -11.95 14.64
N ARG A 80 -13.48 -12.91 14.77
CA ARG A 80 -13.24 -14.31 15.12
C ARG A 80 -14.11 -15.23 14.26
N GLY A 81 -13.74 -16.50 14.18
CA GLY A 81 -14.55 -17.56 13.58
C GLY A 81 -15.03 -17.23 12.17
N LYS A 82 -16.35 -17.26 11.97
CA LYS A 82 -17.00 -17.00 10.67
C LYS A 82 -16.73 -15.59 10.14
N ASP A 83 -16.77 -14.56 11.00
CA ASP A 83 -16.51 -13.17 10.58
C ASP A 83 -15.05 -13.00 10.12
N ARG A 84 -14.08 -13.61 10.80
CA ARG A 84 -12.69 -13.61 10.36
C ARG A 84 -12.52 -14.31 9.02
N LYS A 85 -13.19 -15.47 8.82
CA LYS A 85 -13.17 -16.19 7.54
C LYS A 85 -13.78 -15.38 6.41
N ALA A 86 -14.89 -14.68 6.66
CA ALA A 86 -15.51 -13.78 5.69
C ALA A 86 -14.58 -12.61 5.33
N PHE A 87 -13.96 -11.98 6.33
CA PHE A 87 -13.00 -10.91 6.13
C PHE A 87 -11.81 -11.36 5.28
N THR A 88 -11.20 -12.51 5.58
CA THR A 88 -10.05 -13.03 4.80
C THR A 88 -10.42 -13.45 3.38
N LYS A 89 -11.70 -13.68 3.07
CA LYS A 89 -12.19 -13.83 1.69
C LYS A 89 -12.25 -12.49 0.97
N GLN A 90 -12.78 -11.46 1.63
CA GLN A 90 -13.01 -10.14 1.05
C GLN A 90 -11.74 -9.29 0.94
N VAL A 91 -10.76 -9.53 1.82
CA VAL A 91 -9.52 -8.75 1.91
C VAL A 91 -8.34 -9.66 1.63
N GLN A 92 -7.63 -9.39 0.54
CA GLN A 92 -6.48 -10.16 0.10
C GLN A 92 -5.21 -9.31 0.06
N THR A 93 -4.05 -9.97 -0.04
CA THR A 93 -2.75 -9.31 -0.07
C THR A 93 -1.92 -9.78 -1.26
N ILE A 94 -1.36 -8.82 -2.00
CA ILE A 94 -0.29 -9.03 -2.96
C ILE A 94 1.01 -8.62 -2.27
N PHE A 95 1.94 -9.55 -2.12
CA PHE A 95 3.18 -9.36 -1.36
C PHE A 95 4.31 -8.80 -2.21
N GLN A 96 5.26 -8.15 -1.55
CA GLN A 96 6.46 -7.54 -2.12
C GLN A 96 7.37 -8.54 -2.83
N ASP A 97 7.63 -9.68 -2.18
CA ASP A 97 8.45 -10.76 -2.74
C ASP A 97 7.54 -11.92 -3.18
N PRO A 98 7.32 -12.07 -4.50
CA PRO A 98 6.50 -13.17 -5.00
C PRO A 98 7.16 -14.53 -4.79
N TYR A 99 8.49 -14.61 -4.71
CA TYR A 99 9.19 -15.86 -4.47
C TYR A 99 8.99 -16.35 -3.03
N ALA A 100 9.20 -15.48 -2.05
CA ALA A 100 9.00 -15.82 -0.64
C ALA A 100 7.53 -16.06 -0.25
N SER A 101 6.59 -15.52 -1.04
CA SER A 101 5.14 -15.63 -0.75
C SER A 101 4.45 -16.84 -1.39
N LEU A 102 5.12 -17.56 -2.31
CA LEU A 102 4.58 -18.71 -3.04
C LEU A 102 5.38 -19.96 -2.67
N ASP A 103 4.72 -21.07 -2.29
CA ASP A 103 5.41 -22.31 -1.94
C ASP A 103 6.04 -22.94 -3.21
N PRO A 104 7.38 -23.01 -3.32
CA PRO A 104 8.06 -23.48 -4.53
C PRO A 104 7.87 -24.97 -4.80
N ARG A 105 7.33 -25.74 -3.86
CA ARG A 105 7.06 -27.18 -3.98
C ARG A 105 5.70 -27.45 -4.64
N LEU A 106 4.84 -26.44 -4.73
CA LEU A 106 3.52 -26.55 -5.31
C LEU A 106 3.52 -26.10 -6.77
N ARG A 107 2.63 -26.69 -7.56
CA ARG A 107 2.33 -26.23 -8.92
C ARG A 107 1.52 -24.95 -8.88
N VAL A 108 1.57 -24.16 -9.95
CA VAL A 108 0.82 -22.91 -10.06
C VAL A 108 -0.67 -23.11 -9.83
N GLU A 109 -1.27 -24.18 -10.37
CA GLU A 109 -2.70 -24.49 -10.14
C GLU A 109 -3.03 -24.69 -8.67
N GLU A 110 -2.12 -25.30 -7.90
CA GLU A 110 -2.33 -25.55 -6.48
C GLU A 110 -2.21 -24.30 -5.64
N ILE A 111 -1.24 -23.43 -5.98
CA ILE A 111 -1.01 -22.12 -5.36
C ILE A 111 -2.23 -21.21 -5.57
N VAL A 112 -2.69 -21.06 -6.82
CA VAL A 112 -3.85 -20.21 -7.13
C VAL A 112 -5.13 -20.76 -6.51
N ALA A 113 -5.31 -22.09 -6.50
CA ALA A 113 -6.51 -22.73 -5.95
C ALA A 113 -6.55 -22.82 -4.42
N GLU A 114 -5.48 -22.47 -3.71
CA GLU A 114 -5.39 -22.60 -2.24
C GLU A 114 -6.51 -21.83 -1.52
N GLY A 115 -6.70 -20.56 -1.88
CA GLY A 115 -7.77 -19.72 -1.34
C GLY A 115 -9.17 -20.28 -1.64
N MET A 116 -9.37 -20.79 -2.85
CA MET A 116 -10.66 -21.42 -3.22
C MET A 116 -10.97 -22.63 -2.33
N ARG A 117 -9.98 -23.50 -2.09
CA ARG A 117 -10.14 -24.67 -1.19
C ARG A 117 -10.47 -24.24 0.23
N SER A 118 -9.72 -23.28 0.77
CA SER A 118 -9.88 -22.76 2.14
C SER A 118 -11.28 -22.15 2.38
N HIS A 119 -11.81 -21.47 1.37
CA HIS A 119 -13.13 -20.81 1.45
C HIS A 119 -14.29 -21.64 0.88
N GLY A 120 -14.03 -22.83 0.36
CA GLY A 120 -15.08 -23.71 -0.21
C GLY A 120 -15.64 -23.17 -1.53
N ILE A 121 -14.84 -22.47 -2.31
CA ILE A 121 -15.21 -21.95 -3.64
C ILE A 121 -14.86 -23.01 -4.68
N CYS A 122 -15.74 -23.25 -5.66
CA CYS A 122 -15.55 -24.27 -6.69
C CYS A 122 -15.22 -25.65 -6.08
N PRO A 123 -16.13 -26.33 -5.41
CA PRO A 123 -15.87 -27.59 -4.70
C PRO A 123 -15.42 -28.71 -5.64
N SER A 124 -15.90 -28.71 -6.90
CA SER A 124 -15.47 -29.65 -7.92
C SER A 124 -14.02 -29.36 -8.37
N PRO A 125 -13.14 -30.41 -8.42
CA PRO A 125 -11.78 -30.23 -8.93
C PRO A 125 -11.73 -29.70 -10.37
N LYS A 126 -12.70 -30.10 -11.22
CA LYS A 126 -12.80 -29.65 -12.62
C LYS A 126 -13.14 -28.16 -12.70
N GLU A 127 -14.15 -27.70 -11.95
CA GLU A 127 -14.55 -26.30 -11.91
C GLU A 127 -13.43 -25.42 -11.36
N ARG A 128 -12.76 -25.87 -10.31
CA ARG A 128 -11.65 -25.15 -9.70
C ARG A 128 -10.48 -24.99 -10.68
N ARG A 129 -10.13 -26.04 -11.43
CA ARG A 129 -9.09 -25.97 -12.46
C ARG A 129 -9.45 -25.00 -13.57
N GLU A 130 -10.70 -25.02 -14.06
CA GLU A 130 -11.15 -24.09 -15.09
C GLU A 130 -11.11 -22.64 -14.58
N ARG A 131 -11.49 -22.42 -13.31
CA ARG A 131 -11.37 -21.10 -12.68
C ARG A 131 -9.90 -20.63 -12.57
N VAL A 132 -8.97 -21.53 -12.26
CA VAL A 132 -7.53 -21.23 -12.28
C VAL A 132 -7.07 -20.81 -13.67
N TYR A 133 -7.49 -21.51 -14.71
CA TYR A 133 -7.14 -21.16 -16.10
C TYR A 133 -7.63 -19.75 -16.47
N GLN A 134 -8.89 -19.43 -16.15
CA GLN A 134 -9.45 -18.09 -16.37
C GLN A 134 -8.66 -17.00 -15.64
N LEU A 135 -8.26 -17.26 -14.37
CA LEU A 135 -7.46 -16.31 -13.59
C LEU A 135 -6.07 -16.12 -14.19
N LEU A 136 -5.41 -17.18 -14.66
CA LEU A 136 -4.11 -17.07 -15.33
C LEU A 136 -4.22 -16.24 -16.62
N GLU A 137 -5.26 -16.47 -17.44
CA GLU A 137 -5.52 -15.67 -18.64
C GLU A 137 -5.77 -14.19 -18.32
N GLN A 138 -6.52 -13.90 -17.26
CA GLN A 138 -6.78 -12.52 -16.81
C GLN A 138 -5.51 -11.76 -16.42
N VAL A 139 -4.52 -12.45 -15.87
CA VAL A 139 -3.24 -11.84 -15.54
C VAL A 139 -2.21 -11.92 -16.68
N GLY A 140 -2.62 -12.38 -17.88
CA GLY A 140 -1.78 -12.48 -19.07
C GLY A 140 -0.82 -13.68 -19.06
N LEU A 141 -1.22 -14.78 -18.45
CA LEU A 141 -0.52 -16.05 -18.47
C LEU A 141 -1.33 -17.11 -19.24
N ASN A 142 -0.66 -18.13 -19.78
CA ASN A 142 -1.31 -19.21 -20.53
C ASN A 142 -1.81 -20.32 -19.57
N ARG A 143 -2.86 -21.07 -19.99
CA ARG A 143 -3.40 -22.24 -19.26
C ARG A 143 -2.33 -23.31 -18.97
N GLU A 144 -1.41 -23.53 -19.90
CA GLU A 144 -0.31 -24.48 -19.76
C GLU A 144 0.63 -24.18 -18.58
N HIS A 145 0.68 -22.93 -18.14
CA HIS A 145 1.45 -22.51 -16.98
C HIS A 145 0.93 -23.11 -15.67
N ALA A 146 -0.32 -23.55 -15.61
CA ALA A 146 -0.94 -24.13 -14.41
C ALA A 146 -0.20 -25.38 -13.88
N GLY A 147 0.36 -26.18 -14.78
CA GLY A 147 1.08 -27.41 -14.43
C GLY A 147 2.54 -27.22 -14.01
N ARG A 148 3.10 -26.02 -14.17
CA ARG A 148 4.52 -25.71 -13.90
C ARG A 148 4.75 -25.32 -12.43
N TYR A 149 6.01 -25.38 -12.03
CA TYR A 149 6.48 -24.92 -10.72
C TYR A 149 6.94 -23.46 -10.76
N ILE A 150 6.89 -22.79 -9.60
CA ILE A 150 7.13 -21.35 -9.53
C ILE A 150 8.56 -20.93 -9.94
N HIS A 151 9.55 -21.83 -9.75
CA HIS A 151 10.93 -21.57 -10.13
C HIS A 151 11.16 -21.50 -11.65
N GLU A 152 10.22 -22.00 -12.47
CA GLU A 152 10.28 -21.97 -13.93
C GLU A 152 9.85 -20.61 -14.52
N PHE A 153 9.47 -19.64 -13.69
CA PHE A 153 8.90 -18.35 -14.10
C PHE A 153 9.84 -17.18 -13.83
N SER A 154 9.77 -16.16 -14.68
CA SER A 154 10.41 -14.87 -14.43
C SER A 154 9.79 -14.13 -13.23
N GLY A 155 10.46 -13.10 -12.68
CA GLY A 155 9.96 -12.29 -11.58
C GLY A 155 8.57 -11.69 -11.86
N GLY A 156 8.38 -11.10 -13.05
CA GLY A 156 7.10 -10.54 -13.46
C GLY A 156 5.99 -11.58 -13.62
N GLN A 157 6.33 -12.78 -14.12
CA GLN A 157 5.36 -13.87 -14.22
C GLN A 157 4.97 -14.39 -12.82
N ARG A 158 5.92 -14.52 -11.90
CA ARG A 158 5.64 -14.88 -10.49
C ARG A 158 4.72 -13.87 -9.84
N GLN A 159 4.94 -12.57 -10.08
CA GLN A 159 4.05 -11.52 -9.57
C GLN A 159 2.64 -11.66 -10.12
N ARG A 160 2.48 -11.97 -11.41
CA ARG A 160 1.16 -12.25 -12.02
C ARG A 160 0.48 -13.46 -11.40
N ILE A 161 1.23 -14.51 -11.05
CA ILE A 161 0.69 -15.67 -10.30
C ILE A 161 0.24 -15.25 -8.90
N GLY A 162 1.02 -14.42 -8.20
CA GLY A 162 0.62 -13.84 -6.90
C GLY A 162 -0.67 -13.02 -6.97
N ILE A 163 -0.83 -12.24 -8.04
CA ILE A 163 -2.08 -11.49 -8.32
C ILE A 163 -3.23 -12.46 -8.59
N ALA A 164 -3.05 -13.48 -9.44
CA ALA A 164 -4.07 -14.49 -9.72
C ALA A 164 -4.52 -15.22 -8.44
N ARG A 165 -3.57 -15.55 -7.53
CA ARG A 165 -3.87 -16.14 -6.22
C ARG A 165 -4.74 -15.22 -5.37
N ALA A 166 -4.42 -13.94 -5.29
CA ALA A 166 -5.21 -12.97 -4.54
C ALA A 166 -6.63 -12.84 -5.11
N LEU A 167 -6.80 -12.86 -6.43
CA LEU A 167 -8.09 -12.75 -7.10
C LEU A 167 -8.96 -14.03 -7.02
N ALA A 168 -8.37 -15.15 -6.64
CA ALA A 168 -9.03 -16.47 -6.69
C ALA A 168 -10.28 -16.58 -5.81
N VAL A 169 -10.39 -15.76 -4.78
CA VAL A 169 -11.52 -15.73 -3.84
C VAL A 169 -12.52 -14.61 -4.12
N ASP A 170 -12.38 -13.89 -5.25
CA ASP A 170 -13.15 -12.71 -5.61
C ASP A 170 -13.19 -11.66 -4.48
N PRO A 171 -12.02 -11.08 -4.13
CA PRO A 171 -11.92 -10.08 -3.08
C PRO A 171 -12.57 -8.75 -3.51
N GLU A 172 -12.91 -7.92 -2.52
CA GLU A 172 -13.35 -6.54 -2.74
C GLU A 172 -12.25 -5.52 -2.40
N PHE A 173 -11.32 -5.92 -1.53
CA PHE A 173 -10.21 -5.09 -1.08
C PHE A 173 -8.89 -5.85 -1.24
N VAL A 174 -7.88 -5.20 -1.83
CA VAL A 174 -6.55 -5.78 -1.99
C VAL A 174 -5.49 -4.85 -1.42
N PHE A 175 -4.74 -5.35 -0.47
CA PHE A 175 -3.53 -4.71 0.03
C PHE A 175 -2.35 -5.08 -0.88
N CYS A 176 -1.77 -4.09 -1.55
CA CYS A 176 -0.62 -4.23 -2.43
C CYS A 176 0.64 -3.75 -1.68
N ASP A 177 1.42 -4.67 -1.13
CA ASP A 177 2.63 -4.40 -0.35
C ASP A 177 3.84 -4.37 -1.27
N GLU A 178 4.18 -3.19 -1.82
CA GLU A 178 5.27 -2.95 -2.76
C GLU A 178 5.31 -3.97 -3.94
N PRO A 179 4.21 -4.16 -4.68
CA PRO A 179 4.05 -5.27 -5.62
C PRO A 179 4.97 -5.21 -6.85
N ILE A 180 5.75 -4.15 -6.99
CA ILE A 180 6.60 -3.87 -8.16
C ILE A 180 8.08 -3.66 -7.81
N SER A 181 8.45 -3.61 -6.53
CA SER A 181 9.80 -3.18 -6.08
C SER A 181 10.97 -4.07 -6.56
N ALA A 182 10.70 -5.36 -6.79
CA ALA A 182 11.70 -6.34 -7.23
C ALA A 182 11.72 -6.59 -8.75
N LEU A 183 11.07 -5.71 -9.54
CA LEU A 183 10.87 -5.90 -10.98
C LEU A 183 11.54 -4.79 -11.80
N ASP A 184 11.93 -5.12 -13.04
CA ASP A 184 12.43 -4.16 -14.01
C ASP A 184 11.36 -3.13 -14.37
N VAL A 185 11.77 -1.89 -14.71
CA VAL A 185 10.87 -0.74 -14.96
C VAL A 185 9.77 -1.05 -15.99
N SER A 186 10.10 -1.76 -17.07
CA SER A 186 9.13 -2.15 -18.10
C SER A 186 8.07 -3.13 -17.56
N ILE A 187 8.46 -4.04 -16.69
CA ILE A 187 7.57 -5.00 -16.05
C ILE A 187 6.73 -4.33 -14.96
N GLN A 188 7.32 -3.37 -14.22
CA GLN A 188 6.57 -2.55 -13.25
C GLN A 188 5.36 -1.88 -13.89
N ALA A 189 5.57 -1.19 -15.02
CA ALA A 189 4.49 -0.54 -15.77
C ALA A 189 3.39 -1.54 -16.21
N GLN A 190 3.78 -2.74 -16.66
CA GLN A 190 2.81 -3.76 -17.04
C GLN A 190 1.98 -4.27 -15.85
N ILE A 191 2.60 -4.45 -14.67
CA ILE A 191 1.89 -4.88 -13.46
C ILE A 191 0.95 -3.77 -12.96
N VAL A 192 1.38 -2.50 -12.99
CA VAL A 192 0.52 -1.38 -12.59
C VAL A 192 -0.69 -1.27 -13.52
N ASN A 193 -0.49 -1.33 -14.85
CA ASN A 193 -1.58 -1.32 -15.84
C ASN A 193 -2.53 -2.52 -15.66
N LEU A 194 -2.01 -3.70 -15.30
CA LEU A 194 -2.82 -4.87 -14.97
C LEU A 194 -3.70 -4.58 -13.74
N LEU A 195 -3.15 -4.00 -12.67
CA LEU A 195 -3.91 -3.68 -11.46
C LEU A 195 -4.98 -2.61 -11.72
N VAL A 196 -4.68 -1.56 -12.51
CA VAL A 196 -5.66 -0.54 -12.92
C VAL A 196 -6.82 -1.19 -13.68
N ARG A 197 -6.52 -1.99 -14.71
CA ARG A 197 -7.55 -2.72 -15.46
C ARG A 197 -8.42 -3.60 -14.57
N LEU A 198 -7.80 -4.35 -13.65
CA LEU A 198 -8.53 -5.23 -12.72
C LEU A 198 -9.41 -4.43 -11.75
N GLN A 199 -8.99 -3.22 -11.35
CA GLN A 199 -9.80 -2.31 -10.54
C GLN A 199 -11.04 -1.87 -11.31
N GLU A 200 -10.89 -1.43 -12.54
CA GLU A 200 -11.99 -0.99 -13.41
C GLU A 200 -12.98 -2.13 -13.70
N GLU A 201 -12.48 -3.30 -14.08
CA GLU A 201 -13.29 -4.47 -14.44
C GLU A 201 -14.07 -5.08 -13.25
N ARG A 202 -13.49 -5.02 -12.04
CA ARG A 202 -14.03 -5.73 -10.86
C ARG A 202 -14.48 -4.81 -9.72
N GLY A 203 -14.27 -3.51 -9.82
CA GLY A 203 -14.58 -2.54 -8.76
C GLY A 203 -13.71 -2.74 -7.51
N LEU A 204 -12.46 -3.16 -7.67
CA LEU A 204 -11.56 -3.44 -6.55
C LEU A 204 -11.17 -2.16 -5.81
N THR A 205 -11.00 -2.28 -4.50
CA THR A 205 -10.45 -1.22 -3.65
C THR A 205 -9.01 -1.56 -3.31
N TYR A 206 -8.08 -0.60 -3.45
CA TYR A 206 -6.68 -0.84 -3.17
C TYR A 206 -6.13 0.04 -2.03
N LEU A 207 -5.32 -0.58 -1.15
CA LEU A 207 -4.28 0.11 -0.40
C LEU A 207 -2.95 -0.24 -1.08
N PHE A 208 -2.37 0.72 -1.80
CA PHE A 208 -1.19 0.51 -2.63
C PHE A 208 0.05 1.14 -2.00
N ILE A 209 1.01 0.32 -1.59
CA ILE A 209 2.30 0.78 -1.07
C ILE A 209 3.33 0.73 -2.20
N ALA A 210 4.03 1.84 -2.41
CA ALA A 210 5.20 1.91 -3.26
C ALA A 210 6.18 2.97 -2.75
N HIS A 211 7.43 2.86 -3.18
CA HIS A 211 8.45 3.90 -3.01
C HIS A 211 8.58 4.78 -4.27
N ASP A 212 8.15 4.27 -5.43
CA ASP A 212 8.15 5.03 -6.69
C ASP A 212 6.86 5.85 -6.81
N LEU A 213 7.01 7.16 -6.61
CA LEU A 213 5.94 8.14 -6.71
C LEU A 213 5.38 8.25 -8.14
N SER A 214 6.17 7.95 -9.19
CA SER A 214 5.69 8.01 -10.57
C SER A 214 4.62 6.95 -10.82
N MET A 215 4.83 5.74 -10.32
CA MET A 215 3.86 4.66 -10.42
C MET A 215 2.62 4.91 -9.56
N VAL A 216 2.81 5.49 -8.37
CA VAL A 216 1.70 5.88 -7.48
C VAL A 216 0.82 6.94 -8.13
N LYS A 217 1.40 7.92 -8.83
CA LYS A 217 0.65 8.93 -9.61
C LYS A 217 -0.33 8.30 -10.60
N HIS A 218 0.10 7.21 -11.23
CA HIS A 218 -0.67 6.55 -12.29
C HIS A 218 -1.84 5.72 -11.76
N ILE A 219 -1.67 5.05 -10.61
CA ILE A 219 -2.67 4.11 -10.09
C ILE A 219 -3.58 4.71 -9.01
N SER A 220 -3.15 5.77 -8.31
CA SER A 220 -3.83 6.21 -7.09
C SER A 220 -4.79 7.36 -7.32
N ASP A 221 -5.99 7.27 -6.73
CA ASP A 221 -6.95 8.37 -6.64
C ASP A 221 -6.52 9.40 -5.59
N ARG A 222 -6.10 8.90 -4.42
CA ARG A 222 -5.55 9.70 -3.32
C ARG A 222 -4.22 9.12 -2.87
N VAL A 223 -3.38 10.00 -2.31
CA VAL A 223 -2.06 9.63 -1.79
C VAL A 223 -1.90 10.12 -0.37
N ALA A 224 -1.45 9.25 0.52
CA ALA A 224 -1.01 9.55 1.86
C ALA A 224 0.52 9.47 1.95
N VAL A 225 1.16 10.54 2.37
CA VAL A 225 2.61 10.62 2.54
C VAL A 225 2.95 10.31 3.99
N MET A 226 3.78 9.30 4.20
CA MET A 226 4.17 8.83 5.53
C MET A 226 5.63 9.13 5.82
N TYR A 227 5.90 9.72 6.97
CA TYR A 227 7.24 9.97 7.49
C TYR A 227 7.36 9.45 8.92
N LEU A 228 8.36 8.65 9.19
CA LEU A 228 8.74 8.15 10.52
C LEU A 228 7.53 7.71 11.38
N GLY A 229 6.63 6.91 10.78
CA GLY A 229 5.47 6.33 11.47
C GLY A 229 4.21 7.20 11.53
N THR A 230 4.20 8.40 10.93
CA THR A 230 3.03 9.31 10.90
C THR A 230 2.69 9.72 9.47
N ILE A 231 1.42 10.08 9.21
CA ILE A 231 1.03 10.73 7.96
C ILE A 231 1.30 12.23 8.10
N VAL A 232 2.03 12.78 7.12
CA VAL A 232 2.37 14.21 7.07
C VAL A 232 1.51 14.96 6.07
N GLU A 233 1.00 14.29 5.04
CA GLU A 233 0.12 14.90 4.04
C GLU A 233 -0.79 13.82 3.43
N ILE A 234 -2.05 14.14 3.15
CA ILE A 234 -2.99 13.28 2.43
C ILE A 234 -3.91 14.13 1.58
N THR A 235 -3.98 13.81 0.27
CA THR A 235 -4.81 14.55 -0.68
C THR A 235 -5.08 13.70 -1.92
N THR A 236 -5.78 14.24 -2.92
CA THR A 236 -5.93 13.59 -4.24
C THR A 236 -4.58 13.49 -4.95
N SER A 237 -4.41 12.47 -5.79
CA SER A 237 -3.18 12.30 -6.57
C SER A 237 -2.87 13.58 -7.37
N ALA A 238 -3.85 14.11 -8.10
CA ALA A 238 -3.66 15.33 -8.91
C ALA A 238 -3.15 16.51 -8.07
N GLU A 239 -3.75 16.75 -6.90
CA GLU A 239 -3.38 17.86 -6.01
C GLU A 239 -1.98 17.68 -5.44
N LEU A 240 -1.62 16.46 -4.98
CA LEU A 240 -0.30 16.19 -4.42
C LEU A 240 0.83 16.53 -5.39
N TYR A 241 0.67 16.17 -6.68
CA TYR A 241 1.71 16.40 -7.69
C TYR A 241 1.74 17.81 -8.24
N SER A 242 0.63 18.57 -8.13
CA SER A 242 0.54 19.96 -8.58
C SER A 242 0.87 20.96 -7.47
N HIS A 243 0.35 20.73 -6.26
CA HIS A 243 0.44 21.65 -5.13
C HIS A 243 0.82 20.94 -3.83
N PRO A 244 2.00 20.26 -3.76
CA PRO A 244 2.43 19.65 -2.52
C PRO A 244 2.61 20.71 -1.44
N ALA A 245 2.05 20.46 -0.26
CA ALA A 245 2.08 21.44 0.83
C ALA A 245 3.22 21.20 1.81
N HIS A 246 3.38 19.95 2.30
CA HIS A 246 4.40 19.62 3.29
C HIS A 246 5.83 19.67 2.71
N PRO A 247 6.83 20.28 3.39
CA PRO A 247 8.22 20.35 2.88
C PRO A 247 8.83 18.98 2.54
N TYR A 248 8.53 17.94 3.30
CA TYR A 248 8.95 16.58 2.99
C TYR A 248 8.36 16.06 1.68
N THR A 249 7.07 16.30 1.42
CA THR A 249 6.41 15.93 0.16
C THR A 249 7.06 16.65 -1.03
N LYS A 250 7.34 17.94 -0.88
CA LYS A 250 8.05 18.74 -1.91
C LYS A 250 9.42 18.13 -2.23
N ALA A 251 10.17 17.75 -1.20
CA ALA A 251 11.48 17.12 -1.38
C ALA A 251 11.38 15.75 -2.08
N LEU A 252 10.44 14.89 -1.64
CA LEU A 252 10.22 13.58 -2.29
C LEU A 252 9.82 13.73 -3.77
N LEU A 253 8.91 14.65 -4.10
CA LEU A 253 8.50 14.90 -5.47
C LEU A 253 9.63 15.52 -6.29
N SER A 254 10.51 16.33 -5.68
CA SER A 254 11.67 16.91 -6.37
C SER A 254 12.68 15.86 -6.82
N ALA A 255 12.70 14.69 -6.22
CA ALA A 255 13.59 13.59 -6.57
C ALA A 255 13.10 12.75 -7.77
N ILE A 256 11.83 12.92 -8.22
CA ILE A 256 11.30 12.20 -9.38
C ILE A 256 11.94 12.75 -10.65
N PRO A 257 12.61 11.93 -11.50
CA PRO A 257 13.15 12.38 -12.78
C PRO A 257 12.02 12.83 -13.74
N ILE A 258 12.23 13.96 -14.41
CA ILE A 258 11.30 14.43 -15.46
C ILE A 258 11.90 14.04 -16.82
N HIS A 259 11.11 13.37 -17.68
CA HIS A 259 11.54 12.95 -19.01
C HIS A 259 11.87 14.11 -19.96
N ASN A 260 11.50 15.36 -19.64
CA ASN A 260 11.85 16.53 -20.42
C ASN A 260 13.17 17.12 -19.93
N HIS A 261 14.25 16.90 -20.69
CA HIS A 261 15.62 17.32 -20.36
C HIS A 261 15.73 18.82 -20.05
N ARG A 262 15.04 19.69 -20.83
CA ARG A 262 15.06 21.15 -20.62
C ARG A 262 14.41 21.58 -19.31
N VAL A 263 13.37 20.86 -18.88
CA VAL A 263 12.69 21.14 -17.61
C VAL A 263 13.51 20.58 -16.44
N GLU A 264 14.14 19.42 -16.62
CA GLU A 264 14.98 18.80 -15.60
C GLU A 264 16.25 19.63 -15.32
N GLU A 265 16.87 20.25 -16.33
CA GLU A 265 18.03 21.13 -16.14
C GLU A 265 17.73 22.41 -15.34
N GLN A 266 16.48 22.92 -15.42
CA GLN A 266 16.05 24.12 -14.71
C GLN A 266 15.51 23.83 -13.32
N ARG A 267 15.34 22.55 -12.97
CA ARG A 267 14.70 22.13 -11.71
C ARG A 267 15.72 22.13 -10.57
N VAL A 268 15.42 22.89 -9.54
CA VAL A 268 16.15 22.83 -8.27
C VAL A 268 15.70 21.59 -7.50
N ARG A 269 16.56 20.58 -7.42
CA ARG A 269 16.33 19.41 -6.57
C ARG A 269 16.52 19.81 -5.11
N THR A 270 15.51 19.55 -4.29
CA THR A 270 15.63 19.72 -2.84
C THR A 270 16.27 18.46 -2.26
N VAL A 271 17.56 18.56 -1.97
CA VAL A 271 18.27 17.48 -1.26
C VAL A 271 17.96 17.59 0.22
N LEU A 272 17.38 16.52 0.79
CA LEU A 272 17.16 16.44 2.24
C LEU A 272 18.50 16.17 2.92
N GLU A 273 18.98 17.13 3.70
CA GLU A 273 20.18 16.97 4.51
C GLU A 273 19.91 16.17 5.78
N GLY A 274 20.93 15.48 6.29
CA GLY A 274 20.86 14.71 7.52
C GLY A 274 20.27 13.30 7.37
N GLU A 275 20.54 12.48 8.38
CA GLU A 275 20.05 11.11 8.46
C GLU A 275 18.59 11.06 8.92
N VAL A 276 17.88 9.99 8.51
CA VAL A 276 16.52 9.73 9.01
C VAL A 276 16.61 9.41 10.51
N PRO A 277 15.92 10.15 11.39
CA PRO A 277 15.96 9.87 12.82
C PRO A 277 15.48 8.47 13.17
N SER A 278 15.97 7.94 14.29
CA SER A 278 15.57 6.60 14.74
C SER A 278 14.09 6.56 15.15
N PRO A 279 13.31 5.60 14.65
CA PRO A 279 11.92 5.42 15.08
C PRO A 279 11.78 4.84 16.51
N ILE A 280 12.87 4.44 17.16
CA ILE A 280 12.90 4.00 18.56
C ILE A 280 12.74 5.20 19.48
N ASN A 281 13.49 6.28 19.19
CA ASN A 281 13.45 7.55 19.91
C ASN A 281 13.16 8.68 18.92
N PRO A 282 11.92 8.79 18.40
CA PRO A 282 11.61 9.84 17.46
C PRO A 282 11.80 11.22 18.11
N PRO A 283 12.23 12.24 17.34
CA PRO A 283 12.38 13.59 17.85
C PRO A 283 11.10 14.10 18.52
N PRO A 284 11.19 14.91 19.57
CA PRO A 284 10.03 15.64 20.08
C PRO A 284 9.47 16.57 19.01
N GLY A 285 8.21 16.95 19.12
CA GLY A 285 7.56 17.84 18.17
C GLY A 285 7.36 17.23 16.79
N CYS A 286 7.61 18.01 15.74
CA CYS A 286 7.53 17.56 14.35
C CYS A 286 8.66 16.57 14.04
N ARG A 287 8.33 15.37 13.60
CA ARG A 287 9.33 14.32 13.33
C ARG A 287 10.29 14.67 12.19
N PHE A 288 9.88 15.59 11.31
CA PHE A 288 10.67 16.04 10.17
C PHE A 288 11.52 17.29 10.48
N HIS A 289 11.37 17.94 11.65
CA HIS A 289 12.00 19.24 11.96
C HIS A 289 13.51 19.26 11.71
N SER A 290 14.25 18.20 12.13
CA SER A 290 15.71 18.14 11.98
C SER A 290 16.22 18.06 10.53
N ARG A 291 15.34 17.79 9.56
CA ARG A 291 15.64 17.73 8.11
C ARG A 291 14.83 18.76 7.32
N CYS A 292 14.04 19.57 8.01
CA CYS A 292 13.14 20.54 7.37
C CYS A 292 13.89 21.82 7.02
N PRO A 293 13.92 22.27 5.75
CA PRO A 293 14.57 23.54 5.38
C PRO A 293 13.81 24.77 5.92
N CYS A 294 12.58 24.57 6.42
CA CYS A 294 11.70 25.62 6.94
C CYS A 294 11.44 25.43 8.45
N ASP A 295 12.39 24.85 9.19
CA ASP A 295 12.23 24.57 10.62
C ASP A 295 12.01 25.84 11.45
N THR A 296 11.22 25.72 12.52
CA THR A 296 10.95 26.78 13.49
C THR A 296 11.02 26.20 14.90
N ASP A 297 11.24 27.05 15.91
CA ASP A 297 11.28 26.65 17.32
C ASP A 297 10.03 25.85 17.75
N ARG A 298 8.86 26.18 17.19
CA ARG A 298 7.61 25.48 17.43
C ARG A 298 7.68 24.02 16.92
N CYS A 299 8.35 23.79 15.78
CA CYS A 299 8.49 22.46 15.20
C CYS A 299 9.28 21.51 16.10
N ALA A 300 10.24 22.01 16.84
CA ALA A 300 11.01 21.20 17.79
C ALA A 300 10.23 20.85 19.08
N GLN A 301 9.23 21.66 19.43
CA GLN A 301 8.50 21.54 20.72
C GLN A 301 7.15 20.86 20.59
N GLU A 302 6.41 21.09 19.50
CA GLU A 302 5.04 20.66 19.31
C GLU A 302 4.90 19.77 18.06
N ALA A 303 4.24 18.61 18.23
CA ALA A 303 3.90 17.74 17.10
C ALA A 303 2.71 18.35 16.31
N PRO A 304 2.86 18.57 14.99
CA PRO A 304 1.76 19.10 14.19
C PRO A 304 0.64 18.07 14.06
N VAL A 305 -0.59 18.55 14.14
CA VAL A 305 -1.78 17.74 13.92
C VAL A 305 -2.15 17.75 12.45
N LEU A 306 -2.53 16.59 11.91
CA LEU A 306 -3.05 16.51 10.55
C LEU A 306 -4.38 17.29 10.48
N ARG A 307 -4.40 18.39 9.74
CA ARG A 307 -5.55 19.29 9.57
C ARG A 307 -5.84 19.55 8.11
N GLU A 308 -7.09 19.73 7.79
CA GLU A 308 -7.52 20.08 6.44
C GLU A 308 -7.17 21.54 6.15
N ILE A 309 -6.45 21.77 5.06
CA ILE A 309 -6.03 23.11 4.58
C ILE A 309 -6.84 23.56 3.36
N ALA A 310 -7.38 22.58 2.62
CA ALA A 310 -8.31 22.77 1.52
C ALA A 310 -9.20 21.52 1.43
N PRO A 311 -10.37 21.56 0.75
CA PRO A 311 -11.26 20.43 0.65
C PRO A 311 -10.55 19.15 0.17
N GLY A 312 -10.50 18.13 1.02
CA GLY A 312 -9.82 16.85 0.75
C GLY A 312 -8.30 16.90 0.82
N HIS A 313 -7.68 18.01 1.23
CA HIS A 313 -6.24 18.17 1.39
C HIS A 313 -5.89 18.43 2.86
N SER A 314 -5.28 17.45 3.51
CA SER A 314 -4.87 17.53 4.91
C SER A 314 -3.35 17.45 5.06
N VAL A 315 -2.79 18.30 5.94
CA VAL A 315 -1.35 18.42 6.16
C VAL A 315 -1.04 18.52 7.66
N ALA A 316 0.02 17.85 8.10
CA ALA A 316 0.57 17.94 9.45
C ALA A 316 1.83 18.83 9.44
N CYS A 317 1.64 20.14 9.37
CA CYS A 317 2.72 21.13 9.34
C CYS A 317 2.28 22.42 10.05
N HIS A 318 3.23 23.09 10.75
CA HIS A 318 2.97 24.34 11.45
C HIS A 318 3.03 25.58 10.55
N ILE A 319 3.75 25.48 9.42
CA ILE A 319 4.04 26.58 8.51
C ILE A 319 3.16 26.62 7.24
N VAL A 320 2.26 25.67 7.11
CA VAL A 320 1.29 25.57 6.00
C VAL A 320 -0.09 25.90 6.50
#